data_0bbafacb5f76705041cd69cf635397e7
#
_entry.id   0bbafacb5f76705041cd69cf635397e7
#
_cell.length_a   1.000
_cell.length_b   1.000
_cell.length_c   1.000
_cell.angle_alpha   90.00
_cell.angle_beta   90.00
_cell.angle_gamma   90.00
#
_symmetry.space_group_name_H-M   'P 1'
#
loop_
_entity.id
_entity.type
_entity.pdbx_description
1 polymer ?
#
loop_
_entity_poly.entity_id
_entity_poly.type
_entity_poly.pdbx_seq_one_letter_code
_entity_poly.pdbx_strand_id
1 'polypeptide(L)'
;MVLWVKHWYVMKNLIVSVLLLLTPVLLYSQVDTLWTANVLSKNFRSIDIKTKVDSLVADLSSASAYLTKDSRFILKQYSPGSVVTSSFGGASSEQSRVLWDGIDISSMASGVLDLSLVPASMLSSSALYNGINGGAIAPMGSVGALNLTATIPEGRGTSTHFSASSIGDRAFFGHSWGNIGTVRYQSSLRSTAGTNNYPYTLGNLSGRLSGNGYNDLTYLQSFQGKLSKWNWQSNLWYTQSEKDNNGSVLTPNYINHLEDEVLRFKHALRNRSNQWQVYLSREWQAYTDTNSPWVIQDTNRYSQATLQYSYRAEEQELFITANYFSADGSNRNADSFLPHILYNLSLSKKDKVVLKGAAYQNNAHLGAHYARTTSVGDFQNQFALGTYYRLPTLNELYWNPGGNPNLDAERSYGMKYSLRREGNLRFDLTSDQLYYDKMIQWAPGASGNWSPQNYYSVYTSSTTMTLSRNWAKVNTNMNLTHQYSRVLATMNNDPALVGKSLIYRPALQAVYTSEIKLTKGTLQLRGFYTGLRHTLRDNSAVGEISAQYWCALAYTLSGANNRWDLLLQVDNVFNNERQYYQYFPMPGRSFHINLKLNSKR
;
A
#
# COMPACT_ATOMS: atom_id res chain seq x y z
N MET A 1 -32.21 -0.56 13.50
CA MET A 1 -33.15 -0.85 12.38
C MET A 1 -33.44 0.36 11.51
N VAL A 2 -33.57 1.57 12.03
CA VAL A 2 -33.86 2.81 11.23
C VAL A 2 -32.62 3.26 10.41
N LEU A 3 -31.41 3.06 10.88
CA LEU A 3 -30.16 3.37 10.14
C LEU A 3 -29.94 2.45 8.94
N TRP A 4 -30.31 1.18 9.02
CA TRP A 4 -30.21 0.20 7.91
C TRP A 4 -31.08 0.57 6.72
N VAL A 5 -32.28 1.08 6.95
CA VAL A 5 -33.21 1.47 5.90
C VAL A 5 -32.74 2.72 5.15
N LYS A 6 -32.13 3.71 5.83
CA LYS A 6 -31.57 4.91 5.17
C LYS A 6 -30.38 4.59 4.26
N HIS A 7 -29.49 3.71 4.70
CA HIS A 7 -28.33 3.31 3.90
C HIS A 7 -28.74 2.48 2.68
N TRP A 8 -29.74 1.61 2.83
CA TRP A 8 -30.26 0.81 1.71
C TRP A 8 -30.90 1.67 0.61
N TYR A 9 -31.55 2.76 0.98
CA TYR A 9 -32.18 3.69 0.02
C TYR A 9 -31.17 4.50 -0.79
N VAL A 10 -30.08 4.95 -0.17
CA VAL A 10 -28.99 5.66 -0.84
C VAL A 10 -28.23 4.72 -1.77
N MET A 11 -27.94 3.50 -1.33
CA MET A 11 -27.26 2.49 -2.11
C MET A 11 -28.10 2.03 -3.32
N LYS A 12 -29.41 1.84 -3.14
CA LYS A 12 -30.33 1.49 -4.21
C LYS A 12 -30.39 2.56 -5.30
N ASN A 13 -30.46 3.83 -4.93
CA ASN A 13 -30.49 4.93 -5.89
C ASN A 13 -29.16 5.14 -6.61
N LEU A 14 -28.03 4.91 -5.94
CA LEU A 14 -26.70 4.99 -6.55
C LEU A 14 -26.46 3.84 -7.53
N ILE A 15 -26.85 2.61 -7.16
CA ILE A 15 -26.74 1.43 -8.03
C ILE A 15 -27.64 1.59 -9.26
N VAL A 16 -28.85 2.10 -9.10
CA VAL A 16 -29.79 2.37 -10.22
C VAL A 16 -29.22 3.47 -11.13
N SER A 17 -28.64 4.54 -10.57
CA SER A 17 -28.05 5.62 -11.38
C SER A 17 -26.80 5.16 -12.14
N VAL A 18 -25.97 4.31 -11.54
CA VAL A 18 -24.79 3.70 -12.21
C VAL A 18 -25.22 2.70 -13.28
N LEU A 19 -26.27 1.90 -13.03
CA LEU A 19 -26.84 0.99 -14.02
C LEU A 19 -27.47 1.74 -15.20
N LEU A 20 -28.14 2.87 -14.97
CA LEU A 20 -28.71 3.71 -16.02
C LEU A 20 -27.68 4.41 -16.88
N LEU A 21 -26.50 4.73 -16.32
CA LEU A 21 -25.36 5.27 -17.08
C LEU A 21 -24.64 4.19 -17.92
N LEU A 22 -24.81 2.91 -17.60
CA LEU A 22 -24.20 1.79 -18.32
C LEU A 22 -25.09 1.20 -19.43
N THR A 23 -26.37 1.53 -19.47
CA THR A 23 -27.33 0.96 -20.43
C THR A 23 -27.09 1.30 -21.91
N PRO A 24 -26.50 2.44 -22.33
CA PRO A 24 -26.25 2.69 -23.75
C PRO A 24 -25.05 1.93 -24.33
N VAL A 25 -24.22 1.25 -23.51
CA VAL A 25 -22.93 0.70 -23.92
C VAL A 25 -22.98 -0.80 -24.30
N LEU A 26 -24.14 -1.44 -24.12
CA LEU A 26 -24.26 -2.91 -24.25
C LEU A 26 -24.39 -3.45 -25.68
N LEU A 27 -24.33 -2.60 -26.72
CA LEU A 27 -24.45 -3.04 -28.11
C LEU A 27 -23.14 -2.86 -28.87
N TYR A 28 -22.55 -3.99 -29.27
CA TYR A 28 -21.39 -4.22 -30.15
C TYR A 28 -19.99 -4.15 -29.54
N SER A 29 -19.32 -5.31 -29.39
CA SER A 29 -17.87 -5.39 -29.46
C SER A 29 -17.31 -6.79 -29.74
N GLN A 30 -16.33 -6.86 -30.62
CA GLN A 30 -15.38 -7.99 -30.72
C GLN A 30 -14.19 -7.74 -29.79
N VAL A 31 -13.76 -8.79 -29.09
CA VAL A 31 -12.66 -8.72 -28.12
C VAL A 31 -11.36 -9.09 -28.79
N ASP A 32 -10.45 -8.16 -28.95
CA ASP A 32 -9.02 -8.45 -29.14
C ASP A 32 -8.31 -8.38 -27.80
N THR A 33 -7.59 -9.46 -27.51
CA THR A 33 -6.90 -9.71 -26.27
C THR A 33 -5.75 -8.75 -26.00
N LEU A 34 -5.61 -8.38 -24.74
CA LEU A 34 -4.40 -7.96 -24.03
C LEU A 34 -3.83 -6.56 -24.28
N TRP A 35 -4.19 -5.66 -23.37
CA TRP A 35 -3.21 -4.71 -22.83
C TRP A 35 -3.58 -4.36 -21.38
N THR A 36 -3.15 -5.21 -20.46
CA THR A 36 -3.18 -4.91 -19.03
C THR A 36 -2.09 -3.92 -18.67
N ALA A 37 -2.44 -2.95 -17.86
CA ALA A 37 -1.61 -2.15 -16.91
C ALA A 37 -0.09 -1.98 -17.16
N ASN A 38 0.38 -2.13 -18.38
CA ASN A 38 1.76 -1.85 -18.80
C ASN A 38 2.00 -0.37 -19.12
N VAL A 39 1.05 0.50 -18.74
CA VAL A 39 1.06 1.90 -19.17
C VAL A 39 2.25 2.68 -18.61
N LEU A 40 2.54 2.52 -17.33
CA LEU A 40 3.70 3.19 -16.70
C LEU A 40 5.02 2.43 -16.88
N SER A 41 4.99 1.18 -17.33
CA SER A 41 6.15 0.30 -17.22
C SER A 41 6.94 0.06 -18.51
N LYS A 42 6.39 0.35 -19.69
CA LYS A 42 7.15 0.13 -20.94
C LYS A 42 8.21 1.18 -21.20
N ASN A 43 7.96 2.42 -20.78
CA ASN A 43 8.91 3.52 -20.97
C ASN A 43 9.79 3.79 -19.74
N PHE A 44 9.29 3.52 -18.54
CA PHE A 44 10.15 3.26 -17.40
C PHE A 44 10.48 1.76 -17.39
N ARG A 45 11.43 1.32 -18.21
CA ARG A 45 12.24 0.17 -17.86
C ARG A 45 13.18 0.60 -16.74
N SER A 46 12.59 1.18 -15.68
CA SER A 46 13.25 1.25 -14.41
C SER A 46 13.45 -0.20 -13.96
N ILE A 47 14.49 -0.44 -13.23
CA ILE A 47 14.71 -1.70 -12.53
C ILE A 47 13.66 -1.76 -11.40
N ASP A 48 12.38 -1.56 -11.74
CA ASP A 48 11.29 -1.64 -10.80
C ASP A 48 10.82 -3.07 -10.75
N ILE A 49 10.61 -3.56 -9.56
CA ILE A 49 10.23 -4.95 -9.34
C ILE A 49 8.72 -5.05 -9.51
N LYS A 50 8.31 -5.61 -10.64
CA LYS A 50 6.96 -6.11 -10.82
C LYS A 50 6.88 -7.47 -10.15
N THR A 51 6.08 -7.57 -9.14
CA THR A 51 5.77 -8.83 -8.51
C THR A 51 4.39 -9.28 -8.97
N LYS A 52 4.35 -10.40 -9.67
CA LYS A 52 3.08 -11.08 -9.94
C LYS A 52 2.57 -11.61 -8.60
N VAL A 53 1.34 -11.29 -8.26
CA VAL A 53 0.72 -11.81 -7.04
C VAL A 53 0.57 -13.32 -7.19
N ASP A 54 1.26 -14.08 -6.34
CA ASP A 54 1.23 -15.52 -6.38
C ASP A 54 -0.13 -16.03 -5.89
N SER A 55 -0.84 -16.79 -6.72
CA SER A 55 -2.25 -17.13 -6.53
C SER A 55 -2.55 -17.95 -5.28
N LEU A 56 -1.59 -18.70 -4.75
CA LEU A 56 -1.83 -19.65 -3.66
C LEU A 56 -1.84 -19.04 -2.25
N VAL A 57 -1.08 -17.97 -2.03
CA VAL A 57 -0.99 -17.28 -0.71
C VAL A 57 -1.75 -15.97 -0.73
N ALA A 58 -2.03 -15.43 -1.91
CA ALA A 58 -2.67 -14.13 -2.10
C ALA A 58 -4.18 -14.13 -1.80
N ASP A 59 -4.81 -15.28 -1.93
CA ASP A 59 -6.26 -15.35 -2.07
C ASP A 59 -7.06 -14.96 -0.81
N LEU A 60 -6.44 -15.05 0.37
CA LEU A 60 -7.10 -14.69 1.64
C LEU A 60 -6.36 -13.61 2.43
N SER A 61 -5.10 -13.37 2.08
CA SER A 61 -4.30 -12.35 2.74
C SER A 61 -4.60 -10.95 2.19
N SER A 62 -4.39 -9.95 3.02
CA SER A 62 -4.34 -8.57 2.58
C SER A 62 -3.07 -8.28 1.77
N ALA A 63 -3.07 -7.15 1.06
CA ALA A 63 -1.86 -6.68 0.38
C ALA A 63 -0.69 -6.54 1.35
N SER A 64 -0.95 -6.16 2.61
CA SER A 64 0.07 -6.06 3.66
C SER A 64 0.78 -7.39 3.90
N ALA A 65 0.06 -8.49 4.05
CA ALA A 65 0.66 -9.82 4.26
C ALA A 65 1.50 -10.28 3.07
N TYR A 66 1.11 -9.89 1.85
CA TYR A 66 1.90 -10.13 0.66
C TYR A 66 3.20 -9.30 0.64
N LEU A 67 3.12 -8.03 1.03
CA LEU A 67 4.26 -7.11 1.03
C LEU A 67 5.30 -7.45 2.11
N THR A 68 4.94 -8.20 3.16
CA THR A 68 5.92 -8.69 4.15
C THR A 68 7.01 -9.59 3.55
N LYS A 69 6.79 -10.15 2.36
CA LYS A 69 7.78 -10.98 1.65
C LYS A 69 8.98 -10.18 1.11
N ASP A 70 8.96 -8.87 1.24
CA ASP A 70 9.97 -7.97 0.70
C ASP A 70 10.49 -7.03 1.78
N SER A 71 11.79 -7.11 2.09
CA SER A 71 12.45 -6.31 3.15
C SER A 71 12.48 -4.81 2.88
N ARG A 72 12.10 -4.36 1.68
CA ARG A 72 11.98 -2.93 1.35
C ARG A 72 10.81 -2.27 2.04
N PHE A 73 9.77 -3.05 2.39
CA PHE A 73 8.60 -2.55 3.09
C PHE A 73 8.79 -2.59 4.60
N ILE A 74 8.61 -1.47 5.24
CA ILE A 74 8.44 -1.38 6.68
C ILE A 74 6.94 -1.29 6.94
N LEU A 75 6.35 -2.40 7.33
CA LEU A 75 4.96 -2.43 7.73
C LEU A 75 4.83 -2.09 9.21
N LYS A 76 3.80 -1.33 9.55
CA LYS A 76 3.47 -0.94 10.92
C LYS A 76 2.02 -1.26 11.17
N GLN A 77 1.75 -1.93 12.28
CA GLN A 77 0.40 -2.29 12.74
C GLN A 77 0.41 -2.49 14.26
N TYR A 78 -0.71 -2.26 14.92
CA TYR A 78 -0.86 -2.45 16.37
C TYR A 78 -1.19 -3.89 16.72
N SER A 79 -2.03 -4.56 15.91
CA SER A 79 -2.45 -5.95 16.07
C SER A 79 -2.83 -6.53 14.70
N PRO A 80 -3.01 -7.84 14.55
CA PRO A 80 -3.59 -8.41 13.32
C PRO A 80 -4.94 -7.75 12.99
N GLY A 81 -5.17 -7.43 11.70
CA GLY A 81 -6.40 -6.76 11.25
C GLY A 81 -6.53 -5.27 11.62
N SER A 82 -5.66 -4.70 12.46
CA SER A 82 -5.62 -3.26 12.68
C SER A 82 -5.16 -2.52 11.40
N VAL A 83 -5.22 -1.19 11.41
CA VAL A 83 -4.70 -0.35 10.32
C VAL A 83 -3.24 -0.73 10.03
N VAL A 84 -2.96 -1.04 8.77
CA VAL A 84 -1.60 -1.37 8.32
C VAL A 84 -1.09 -0.29 7.38
N THR A 85 -0.06 0.40 7.81
CA THR A 85 0.66 1.38 6.99
C THR A 85 1.98 0.81 6.50
N SER A 86 2.41 1.24 5.32
CA SER A 86 3.71 0.86 4.78
C SER A 86 4.57 2.07 4.48
N SER A 87 5.85 1.93 4.75
CA SER A 87 6.88 2.86 4.29
C SER A 87 7.99 2.10 3.58
N PHE A 88 8.67 2.74 2.66
CA PHE A 88 9.76 2.14 1.88
C PHE A 88 10.74 3.20 1.38
N GLY A 89 11.96 2.77 1.01
CA GLY A 89 12.98 3.67 0.45
C GLY A 89 13.50 4.73 1.43
N GLY A 90 13.40 4.50 2.74
CA GLY A 90 13.79 5.48 3.75
C GLY A 90 12.75 6.58 4.02
N ALA A 91 11.58 6.54 3.33
CA ALA A 91 10.46 7.44 3.51
C ALA A 91 9.54 7.02 4.67
N SER A 92 8.65 7.89 5.13
CA SER A 92 7.51 7.52 5.99
C SER A 92 6.33 7.01 5.16
N SER A 93 5.27 6.53 5.83
CA SER A 93 4.04 6.10 5.14
C SER A 93 3.39 7.24 4.35
N GLU A 94 3.37 8.45 4.90
CA GLU A 94 2.79 9.64 4.29
C GLU A 94 3.60 10.14 3.08
N GLN A 95 4.89 9.77 3.00
CA GLN A 95 5.78 10.05 1.87
C GLN A 95 5.74 8.98 0.78
N SER A 96 4.96 7.92 0.99
CA SER A 96 4.75 6.83 0.06
C SER A 96 3.31 6.84 -0.43
N ARG A 97 3.07 6.67 -1.73
CA ARG A 97 1.74 6.69 -2.32
C ARG A 97 1.31 5.32 -2.80
N VAL A 98 0.02 5.04 -2.69
CA VAL A 98 -0.59 3.85 -3.26
C VAL A 98 -1.48 4.27 -4.41
N LEU A 99 -1.19 3.72 -5.59
CA LEU A 99 -1.89 4.03 -6.82
C LEU A 99 -2.73 2.83 -7.25
N TRP A 100 -3.87 3.07 -7.86
CA TRP A 100 -4.69 2.08 -8.55
C TRP A 100 -4.71 2.38 -10.05
N ASP A 101 -3.92 1.62 -10.82
CA ASP A 101 -3.67 1.86 -12.24
C ASP A 101 -3.27 3.32 -12.53
N GLY A 102 -2.38 3.87 -11.69
CA GLY A 102 -1.82 5.22 -11.84
C GLY A 102 -2.62 6.34 -11.17
N ILE A 103 -3.79 6.08 -10.61
CA ILE A 103 -4.58 7.05 -9.83
C ILE A 103 -4.25 6.89 -8.34
N ASP A 104 -3.92 7.98 -7.67
CA ASP A 104 -3.69 7.98 -6.21
C ASP A 104 -5.00 7.70 -5.46
N ILE A 105 -4.99 6.62 -4.66
CA ILE A 105 -6.12 6.17 -3.84
C ILE A 105 -5.82 6.24 -2.34
N SER A 106 -4.72 6.89 -1.95
CA SER A 106 -4.41 7.14 -0.55
C SER A 106 -5.51 8.00 0.09
N SER A 107 -5.81 7.77 1.37
CA SER A 107 -6.80 8.58 2.09
C SER A 107 -6.40 10.06 2.06
N MET A 108 -7.35 10.92 1.85
CA MET A 108 -7.14 12.36 1.89
C MET A 108 -6.83 12.87 3.29
N ALA A 109 -7.39 12.19 4.31
CA ALA A 109 -7.17 12.53 5.69
C ALA A 109 -5.70 12.30 6.09
N SER A 110 -5.25 11.07 5.96
CA SER A 110 -3.95 10.61 6.46
C SER A 110 -2.84 10.59 5.39
N GLY A 111 -3.18 10.70 4.11
CA GLY A 111 -2.24 10.50 3.01
C GLY A 111 -1.78 9.05 2.83
N VAL A 112 -2.38 8.10 3.54
CA VAL A 112 -1.99 6.69 3.58
C VAL A 112 -3.18 5.81 3.19
N LEU A 113 -2.94 4.67 2.58
CA LEU A 113 -3.96 3.63 2.39
C LEU A 113 -3.78 2.54 3.45
N ASP A 114 -4.86 2.15 4.12
CA ASP A 114 -4.85 0.95 4.96
C ASP A 114 -4.73 -0.30 4.09
N LEU A 115 -3.53 -0.90 4.10
CA LEU A 115 -3.23 -2.08 3.29
C LEU A 115 -3.89 -3.36 3.82
N SER A 116 -4.45 -3.35 5.04
CA SER A 116 -5.26 -4.48 5.54
C SER A 116 -6.57 -4.64 4.77
N LEU A 117 -7.08 -3.52 4.23
CA LEU A 117 -8.34 -3.46 3.49
C LEU A 117 -8.21 -3.76 1.99
N VAL A 118 -6.97 -3.91 1.50
CA VAL A 118 -6.69 -4.26 0.11
C VAL A 118 -6.49 -5.76 -0.01
N PRO A 119 -7.45 -6.53 -0.55
CA PRO A 119 -7.28 -7.97 -0.73
C PRO A 119 -6.24 -8.27 -1.80
N ALA A 120 -5.22 -9.06 -1.46
CA ALA A 120 -4.21 -9.44 -2.44
C ALA A 120 -4.81 -10.25 -3.60
N SER A 121 -5.88 -11.00 -3.34
CA SER A 121 -6.62 -11.79 -4.34
C SER A 121 -7.35 -10.97 -5.40
N MET A 122 -7.69 -9.71 -5.11
CA MET A 122 -8.30 -8.79 -6.07
C MET A 122 -7.26 -8.14 -7.00
N LEU A 123 -5.97 -8.32 -6.72
CA LEU A 123 -4.88 -7.76 -7.48
C LEU A 123 -4.31 -8.78 -8.45
N SER A 124 -4.07 -8.38 -9.68
CA SER A 124 -3.35 -9.18 -10.67
C SER A 124 -1.84 -8.98 -10.59
N SER A 125 -1.43 -7.78 -10.23
CA SER A 125 -0.03 -7.42 -10.04
C SER A 125 0.13 -6.18 -9.18
N SER A 126 1.30 -6.02 -8.62
CA SER A 126 1.75 -4.78 -7.99
C SER A 126 3.10 -4.37 -8.56
N ALA A 127 3.34 -3.08 -8.67
CA ALA A 127 4.63 -2.53 -9.07
C ALA A 127 5.10 -1.53 -8.00
N LEU A 128 6.28 -1.79 -7.44
CA LEU A 128 6.92 -0.89 -6.50
C LEU A 128 7.92 0.00 -7.23
N TYR A 129 7.72 1.30 -7.12
CA TYR A 129 8.63 2.35 -7.57
C TYR A 129 9.31 2.95 -6.35
N ASN A 130 10.48 2.41 -6.05
CA ASN A 130 11.22 2.77 -4.84
C ASN A 130 12.01 4.06 -4.99
N GLY A 131 12.17 4.82 -3.91
CA GLY A 131 12.95 6.03 -3.85
C GLY A 131 12.46 7.08 -4.85
N ILE A 132 13.37 7.77 -5.48
CA ILE A 132 13.08 8.87 -6.41
C ILE A 132 12.26 8.45 -7.64
N ASN A 133 12.26 7.18 -8.03
CA ASN A 133 11.43 6.69 -9.12
C ASN A 133 9.93 6.77 -8.77
N GLY A 134 9.57 6.61 -7.50
CA GLY A 134 8.19 6.76 -7.04
C GLY A 134 7.67 8.17 -7.22
N GLY A 135 8.47 9.16 -6.90
CA GLY A 135 8.14 10.55 -7.12
C GLY A 135 7.94 10.91 -8.59
N ALA A 136 8.59 10.19 -9.51
CA ALA A 136 8.43 10.40 -10.95
C ALA A 136 7.06 9.96 -11.48
N ILE A 137 6.33 9.10 -10.77
CA ILE A 137 5.02 8.59 -11.20
C ILE A 137 3.86 9.06 -10.32
N ALA A 138 4.12 9.38 -9.06
CA ALA A 138 3.08 9.82 -8.13
C ALA A 138 2.72 11.29 -8.38
N PRO A 139 1.43 11.62 -8.50
CA PRO A 139 0.99 12.98 -8.80
C PRO A 139 1.38 13.99 -7.73
N MET A 140 1.16 13.63 -6.49
CA MET A 140 1.23 14.52 -5.31
C MET A 140 2.58 14.50 -4.61
N GLY A 141 3.64 14.16 -5.31
CA GLY A 141 4.99 14.18 -4.80
C GLY A 141 5.20 13.23 -3.63
N SER A 142 5.98 12.24 -3.81
CA SER A 142 6.48 11.39 -2.74
C SER A 142 7.70 10.65 -3.25
N VAL A 143 8.37 10.01 -2.31
CA VAL A 143 9.63 9.34 -2.60
C VAL A 143 9.42 7.86 -2.88
N GLY A 144 8.20 7.42 -2.98
CA GLY A 144 7.90 6.04 -3.29
C GLY A 144 6.45 5.86 -3.73
N ALA A 145 6.19 4.92 -4.61
CA ALA A 145 4.84 4.59 -5.04
C ALA A 145 4.65 3.09 -5.23
N LEU A 146 3.54 2.57 -4.71
CA LEU A 146 3.06 1.22 -4.94
C LEU A 146 1.88 1.30 -5.90
N ASN A 147 2.03 0.83 -7.14
CA ASN A 147 0.92 0.80 -8.09
C ASN A 147 0.25 -0.58 -8.08
N LEU A 148 -1.02 -0.60 -7.74
CA LEU A 148 -1.87 -1.79 -7.69
C LEU A 148 -2.64 -1.91 -9.00
N THR A 149 -2.76 -3.13 -9.52
CA THR A 149 -3.48 -3.40 -10.75
C THR A 149 -4.46 -4.54 -10.56
N ALA A 150 -5.71 -4.33 -10.94
CA ALA A 150 -6.74 -5.35 -10.99
C ALA A 150 -7.13 -5.62 -12.45
N THR A 151 -6.90 -6.83 -12.92
CA THR A 151 -7.30 -7.25 -14.27
C THR A 151 -8.31 -8.37 -14.20
N ILE A 152 -9.27 -8.33 -15.11
CA ILE A 152 -10.26 -9.39 -15.24
C ILE A 152 -9.59 -10.65 -15.80
N PRO A 153 -9.64 -11.81 -15.10
CA PRO A 153 -9.04 -13.04 -15.60
C PRO A 153 -9.63 -13.48 -16.93
N GLU A 154 -8.85 -14.23 -17.71
CA GLU A 154 -9.34 -14.82 -18.97
C GLU A 154 -10.27 -15.99 -18.73
N GLY A 155 -11.15 -16.26 -19.70
CA GLY A 155 -12.13 -17.33 -19.63
C GLY A 155 -13.27 -17.02 -18.65
N ARG A 156 -13.83 -18.05 -18.05
CA ARG A 156 -14.86 -17.97 -17.02
C ARG A 156 -14.56 -18.91 -15.86
N GLY A 157 -14.96 -18.52 -14.68
CA GLY A 157 -14.76 -19.35 -13.51
C GLY A 157 -15.28 -18.69 -12.23
N THR A 158 -15.25 -19.50 -11.17
CA THR A 158 -15.49 -19.05 -9.81
C THR A 158 -14.42 -19.60 -8.89
N SER A 159 -14.14 -18.89 -7.83
CA SER A 159 -13.25 -19.34 -6.78
C SER A 159 -13.81 -18.88 -5.43
N THR A 160 -13.81 -19.78 -4.47
CA THR A 160 -14.28 -19.52 -3.12
C THR A 160 -13.22 -19.93 -2.12
N HIS A 161 -12.94 -19.10 -1.13
CA HIS A 161 -11.90 -19.36 -0.15
C HIS A 161 -12.43 -19.12 1.25
N PHE A 162 -11.97 -19.97 2.17
CA PHE A 162 -12.26 -19.90 3.60
C PHE A 162 -10.96 -19.95 4.37
N SER A 163 -10.85 -19.15 5.40
CA SER A 163 -9.70 -19.13 6.31
C SER A 163 -10.14 -19.06 7.76
N ALA A 164 -9.39 -19.74 8.61
CA ALA A 164 -9.49 -19.61 10.06
C ALA A 164 -8.10 -19.66 10.70
N SER A 165 -7.95 -19.01 11.85
CA SER A 165 -6.71 -19.03 12.62
C SER A 165 -6.93 -19.34 14.09
N SER A 166 -5.89 -19.80 14.78
CA SER A 166 -5.92 -20.07 16.22
C SER A 166 -6.05 -18.82 17.09
N ILE A 167 -5.90 -17.63 16.53
CA ILE A 167 -6.08 -16.34 17.22
C ILE A 167 -7.46 -15.73 16.99
N GLY A 168 -8.37 -16.48 16.36
CA GLY A 168 -9.77 -16.09 16.18
C GLY A 168 -10.07 -15.34 14.88
N ASP A 169 -9.10 -15.23 13.95
CA ASP A 169 -9.37 -14.63 12.64
C ASP A 169 -10.14 -15.59 11.77
N ARG A 170 -11.06 -15.03 10.99
CA ARG A 170 -11.85 -15.72 9.96
C ARG A 170 -11.89 -14.87 8.71
N ALA A 171 -11.81 -15.52 7.56
CA ALA A 171 -11.96 -14.84 6.29
C ALA A 171 -12.76 -15.69 5.29
N PHE A 172 -13.54 -15.00 4.50
CA PHE A 172 -14.26 -15.50 3.33
C PHE A 172 -13.87 -14.66 2.13
N PHE A 173 -13.65 -15.30 0.99
CA PHE A 173 -13.48 -14.64 -0.28
C PHE A 173 -14.23 -15.40 -1.37
N GLY A 174 -15.05 -14.69 -2.13
CA GLY A 174 -15.75 -15.17 -3.32
C GLY A 174 -15.35 -14.36 -4.54
N HIS A 175 -15.02 -15.03 -5.63
CA HIS A 175 -14.64 -14.41 -6.89
C HIS A 175 -15.31 -15.12 -8.06
N SER A 176 -15.93 -14.37 -8.96
CA SER A 176 -16.54 -14.84 -10.19
C SER A 176 -16.10 -13.96 -11.36
N TRP A 177 -15.81 -14.58 -12.49
CA TRP A 177 -15.43 -13.86 -13.70
C TRP A 177 -15.93 -14.58 -14.94
N GLY A 178 -16.11 -13.83 -16.03
CA GLY A 178 -16.64 -14.37 -17.27
C GLY A 178 -16.98 -13.29 -18.28
N ASN A 179 -17.86 -13.65 -19.22
CA ASN A 179 -18.36 -12.79 -20.26
C ASN A 179 -19.89 -12.71 -20.20
N ILE A 180 -20.44 -11.51 -20.39
CA ILE A 180 -21.85 -11.24 -20.68
C ILE A 180 -21.88 -10.64 -22.08
N GLY A 181 -22.21 -11.47 -23.08
CA GLY A 181 -22.00 -11.08 -24.48
C GLY A 181 -20.55 -10.77 -24.77
N THR A 182 -20.26 -9.56 -25.20
CA THR A 182 -18.92 -9.06 -25.52
C THR A 182 -18.23 -8.36 -24.35
N VAL A 183 -18.92 -8.20 -23.22
CA VAL A 183 -18.41 -7.54 -22.03
C VAL A 183 -17.81 -8.57 -21.08
N ARG A 184 -16.56 -8.42 -20.70
CA ARG A 184 -15.93 -9.19 -19.63
C ARG A 184 -16.28 -8.58 -18.28
N TYR A 185 -16.49 -9.43 -17.29
CA TYR A 185 -16.75 -8.99 -15.92
C TYR A 185 -15.92 -9.78 -14.90
N GLN A 186 -15.70 -9.18 -13.76
CA GLN A 186 -15.37 -9.86 -12.52
C GLN A 186 -16.13 -9.24 -11.34
N SER A 187 -16.48 -10.09 -10.40
CA SER A 187 -17.08 -9.71 -9.12
C SER A 187 -16.35 -10.42 -8.00
N SER A 188 -15.92 -9.66 -7.00
CA SER A 188 -15.15 -10.19 -5.88
C SER A 188 -15.70 -9.64 -4.58
N LEU A 189 -15.88 -10.51 -3.59
CA LEU A 189 -16.33 -10.17 -2.25
C LEU A 189 -15.34 -10.77 -1.24
N ARG A 190 -14.85 -9.97 -0.30
CA ARG A 190 -14.06 -10.43 0.83
C ARG A 190 -14.70 -9.95 2.12
N SER A 191 -14.85 -10.85 3.09
CA SER A 191 -15.21 -10.52 4.46
C SER A 191 -14.17 -11.10 5.40
N THR A 192 -13.70 -10.32 6.35
CA THR A 192 -12.74 -10.75 7.37
C THR A 192 -13.16 -10.23 8.72
N ALA A 193 -13.01 -11.05 9.74
CA ALA A 193 -13.28 -10.68 11.12
C ALA A 193 -12.30 -11.38 12.05
N GLY A 194 -11.97 -10.74 13.16
CA GLY A 194 -11.12 -11.31 14.19
C GLY A 194 -11.40 -10.69 15.54
N THR A 195 -11.22 -11.47 16.58
CA THR A 195 -11.35 -10.99 17.98
C THR A 195 -10.03 -10.54 18.56
N ASN A 196 -8.91 -10.95 17.95
CA ASN A 196 -7.54 -10.67 18.39
C ASN A 196 -7.32 -10.88 19.89
N ASN A 197 -7.85 -11.99 20.39
CA ASN A 197 -7.73 -12.37 21.78
C ASN A 197 -6.65 -13.46 21.91
N TYR A 198 -5.41 -13.05 22.11
CA TYR A 198 -4.26 -13.97 22.16
C TYR A 198 -3.32 -13.68 23.34
N PRO A 199 -2.62 -14.72 23.86
CA PRO A 199 -1.62 -14.55 24.89
C PRO A 199 -0.39 -13.81 24.31
N TYR A 200 0.24 -12.98 25.14
CA TYR A 200 1.49 -12.32 24.81
C TYR A 200 2.53 -12.47 25.91
N THR A 201 3.79 -12.41 25.52
CA THR A 201 4.95 -12.19 26.39
C THR A 201 5.76 -11.05 25.76
N LEU A 202 6.18 -10.09 26.58
CA LEU A 202 6.97 -8.93 26.17
C LEU A 202 7.93 -8.56 27.30
N GLY A 203 9.17 -9.07 27.24
CA GLY A 203 10.11 -9.01 28.35
C GLY A 203 9.54 -9.68 29.60
N ASN A 204 9.42 -8.91 30.68
CA ASN A 204 8.84 -9.38 31.95
C ASN A 204 7.30 -9.24 32.02
N LEU A 205 6.68 -8.66 30.99
CA LEU A 205 5.23 -8.50 30.91
C LEU A 205 4.62 -9.71 30.20
N SER A 206 3.59 -10.29 30.79
CA SER A 206 2.82 -11.35 30.17
C SER A 206 1.35 -11.18 30.47
N GLY A 207 0.50 -11.60 29.57
CA GLY A 207 -0.93 -11.48 29.71
C GLY A 207 -1.69 -11.96 28.49
N ARG A 208 -2.92 -11.49 28.36
CA ARG A 208 -3.77 -11.75 27.21
C ARG A 208 -4.26 -10.44 26.64
N LEU A 209 -3.96 -10.21 25.36
CA LEU A 209 -4.46 -9.05 24.63
C LEU A 209 -5.93 -9.30 24.27
N SER A 210 -6.77 -8.28 24.44
CA SER A 210 -8.19 -8.30 24.08
C SER A 210 -8.63 -6.90 23.65
N GLY A 211 -9.81 -6.74 23.04
CA GLY A 211 -10.31 -5.43 22.60
C GLY A 211 -9.65 -4.89 21.34
N ASN A 212 -9.10 -5.75 20.48
CA ASN A 212 -8.58 -5.40 19.16
C ASN A 212 -9.40 -6.11 18.06
N GLY A 213 -10.72 -6.19 18.26
CA GLY A 213 -11.63 -6.76 17.28
C GLY A 213 -11.61 -5.99 15.99
N TYR A 214 -11.90 -6.67 14.90
CA TYR A 214 -12.10 -6.03 13.60
C TYR A 214 -13.13 -6.78 12.77
N ASN A 215 -13.79 -6.05 11.86
CA ASN A 215 -14.74 -6.59 10.91
C ASN A 215 -14.64 -5.78 9.61
N ASP A 216 -14.19 -6.41 8.54
CA ASP A 216 -13.97 -5.76 7.25
C ASP A 216 -14.78 -6.44 6.15
N LEU A 217 -15.39 -5.64 5.29
CA LEU A 217 -16.05 -6.07 4.06
C LEU A 217 -15.46 -5.31 2.88
N THR A 218 -15.07 -6.03 1.83
CA THR A 218 -14.61 -5.41 0.58
C THR A 218 -15.30 -6.05 -0.61
N TYR A 219 -15.84 -5.23 -1.49
CA TYR A 219 -16.47 -5.63 -2.74
C TYR A 219 -15.81 -4.92 -3.93
N LEU A 220 -15.43 -5.67 -4.96
CA LEU A 220 -14.93 -5.14 -6.21
C LEU A 220 -15.74 -5.69 -7.38
N GLN A 221 -16.31 -4.80 -8.18
CA GLN A 221 -16.97 -5.12 -9.44
C GLN A 221 -16.20 -4.46 -10.58
N SER A 222 -15.88 -5.22 -11.61
CA SER A 222 -15.21 -4.69 -12.81
C SER A 222 -15.93 -5.15 -14.06
N PHE A 223 -16.01 -4.26 -15.03
CA PHE A 223 -16.47 -4.53 -16.39
C PHE A 223 -15.44 -4.01 -17.39
N GLN A 224 -15.26 -4.72 -18.48
CA GLN A 224 -14.35 -4.33 -19.56
C GLN A 224 -14.94 -4.70 -20.90
N GLY A 225 -14.80 -3.81 -21.88
CA GLY A 225 -15.28 -4.05 -23.23
C GLY A 225 -14.56 -3.18 -24.25
N LYS A 226 -15.01 -3.28 -25.50
CA LYS A 226 -14.51 -2.51 -26.63
C LYS A 226 -15.65 -1.74 -27.27
N LEU A 227 -15.42 -0.49 -27.60
CA LEU A 227 -16.32 0.37 -28.35
C LEU A 227 -15.54 0.95 -29.54
N SER A 228 -15.75 0.41 -30.73
CA SER A 228 -14.96 0.76 -31.92
C SER A 228 -13.45 0.59 -31.65
N LYS A 229 -12.65 1.65 -31.81
CA LYS A 229 -11.19 1.68 -31.54
C LYS A 229 -10.84 1.89 -30.06
N TRP A 230 -11.81 2.08 -29.18
CA TRP A 230 -11.62 2.35 -27.76
C TRP A 230 -11.88 1.09 -26.93
N ASN A 231 -10.98 0.79 -26.03
CA ASN A 231 -11.20 -0.15 -24.94
C ASN A 231 -11.64 0.64 -23.71
N TRP A 232 -12.66 0.16 -23.04
CA TRP A 232 -13.15 0.76 -21.81
C TRP A 232 -13.09 -0.22 -20.65
N GLN A 233 -12.92 0.30 -19.44
CA GLN A 233 -12.97 -0.45 -18.19
C GLN A 233 -13.64 0.39 -17.13
N SER A 234 -14.61 -0.19 -16.42
CA SER A 234 -15.27 0.42 -15.27
C SER A 234 -15.07 -0.46 -14.05
N ASN A 235 -14.74 0.16 -12.93
CA ASN A 235 -14.53 -0.53 -11.66
C ASN A 235 -15.29 0.20 -10.57
N LEU A 236 -15.95 -0.57 -9.69
CA LEU A 236 -16.54 -0.12 -8.45
C LEU A 236 -15.86 -0.87 -7.31
N TRP A 237 -15.32 -0.16 -6.34
CA TRP A 237 -14.68 -0.74 -5.17
C TRP A 237 -15.29 -0.14 -3.91
N TYR A 238 -15.97 -0.96 -3.15
CA TYR A 238 -16.54 -0.62 -1.85
C TYR A 238 -15.77 -1.31 -0.74
N THR A 239 -15.55 -0.60 0.35
CA THR A 239 -14.90 -1.11 1.56
C THR A 239 -15.63 -0.56 2.76
N GLN A 240 -15.95 -1.42 3.71
CA GLN A 240 -16.42 -1.09 5.05
C GLN A 240 -15.51 -1.76 6.07
N SER A 241 -15.16 -1.05 7.11
CA SER A 241 -14.23 -1.52 8.15
C SER A 241 -14.64 -0.97 9.51
N GLU A 242 -14.65 -1.84 10.50
CA GLU A 242 -14.82 -1.52 11.91
C GLU A 242 -13.64 -2.11 12.68
N LYS A 243 -12.93 -1.30 13.45
CA LYS A 243 -11.71 -1.72 14.17
C LYS A 243 -11.67 -1.15 15.55
N ASP A 244 -11.49 -2.03 16.54
CA ASP A 244 -11.12 -1.64 17.89
C ASP A 244 -9.60 -1.62 18.00
N ASN A 245 -9.06 -0.59 18.61
CA ASN A 245 -7.65 -0.53 18.94
C ASN A 245 -7.51 -0.43 20.44
N ASN A 246 -7.10 -1.50 21.06
CA ASN A 246 -6.76 -1.50 22.47
C ASN A 246 -5.52 -0.61 22.70
N GLY A 247 -5.42 -0.06 23.87
CA GLY A 247 -4.21 0.61 24.31
C GLY A 247 -3.00 -0.32 24.31
N SER A 248 -1.84 0.21 24.63
CA SER A 248 -0.64 -0.59 24.83
C SER A 248 -0.82 -1.55 26.02
N VAL A 249 0.02 -2.57 26.14
CA VAL A 249 -0.01 -3.45 27.33
C VAL A 249 0.21 -2.72 28.66
N LEU A 250 0.67 -1.47 28.63
CA LEU A 250 0.76 -0.58 29.79
C LEU A 250 -0.57 0.15 30.09
N THR A 251 -1.46 0.24 29.11
CA THR A 251 -2.77 0.88 29.20
C THR A 251 -3.86 0.00 28.58
N PRO A 252 -4.05 -1.23 29.11
CA PRO A 252 -4.84 -2.28 28.45
C PRO A 252 -6.34 -1.99 28.36
N ASN A 253 -6.84 -1.03 29.13
CA ASN A 253 -8.25 -0.64 29.16
C ASN A 253 -8.54 0.55 28.24
N TYR A 254 -7.55 1.01 27.49
CA TYR A 254 -7.72 2.11 26.56
C TYR A 254 -8.19 1.56 25.21
N ILE A 255 -9.46 1.76 24.90
CA ILE A 255 -10.07 1.26 23.65
C ILE A 255 -10.55 2.45 22.85
N ASN A 256 -10.11 2.55 21.63
CA ASN A 256 -10.69 3.43 20.64
C ASN A 256 -11.33 2.60 19.51
N HIS A 257 -12.30 3.19 18.86
CA HIS A 257 -13.07 2.57 17.79
C HIS A 257 -12.96 3.41 16.53
N LEU A 258 -12.63 2.76 15.41
CA LEU A 258 -12.52 3.35 14.10
C LEU A 258 -13.50 2.67 13.15
N GLU A 259 -14.35 3.47 12.51
CA GLU A 259 -15.23 3.03 11.42
C GLU A 259 -14.83 3.76 10.14
N ASP A 260 -14.62 3.01 9.08
CA ASP A 260 -14.32 3.53 7.74
C ASP A 260 -15.27 2.93 6.71
N GLU A 261 -15.87 3.78 5.88
CA GLU A 261 -16.64 3.37 4.71
C GLU A 261 -16.12 4.13 3.49
N VAL A 262 -15.69 3.39 2.47
CA VAL A 262 -15.12 3.99 1.26
C VAL A 262 -15.74 3.40 0.01
N LEU A 263 -16.29 4.27 -0.83
CA LEU A 263 -16.75 3.94 -2.17
C LEU A 263 -15.84 4.58 -3.20
N ARG A 264 -15.31 3.78 -4.11
CA ARG A 264 -14.45 4.22 -5.22
C ARG A 264 -15.02 3.77 -6.55
N PHE A 265 -15.15 4.67 -7.46
CA PHE A 265 -15.51 4.39 -8.86
C PHE A 265 -14.39 4.86 -9.78
N LYS A 266 -14.00 4.01 -10.71
CA LYS A 266 -13.03 4.36 -11.74
C LYS A 266 -13.52 3.92 -13.11
N HIS A 267 -13.50 4.82 -14.09
CA HIS A 267 -13.75 4.54 -15.49
C HIS A 267 -12.56 4.96 -16.33
N ALA A 268 -12.15 4.09 -17.23
CA ALA A 268 -11.06 4.35 -18.16
C ALA A 268 -11.52 4.07 -19.60
N LEU A 269 -11.19 4.97 -20.49
CA LEU A 269 -11.38 4.85 -21.93
C LEU A 269 -10.04 5.03 -22.64
N ARG A 270 -9.59 4.02 -23.37
CA ARG A 270 -8.23 3.96 -23.94
C ARG A 270 -8.23 3.49 -25.39
N ASN A 271 -7.42 4.16 -26.21
CA ASN A 271 -7.01 3.66 -27.51
C ASN A 271 -5.48 3.48 -27.58
N ARG A 272 -4.89 3.40 -28.78
CA ARG A 272 -3.45 3.19 -28.95
C ARG A 272 -2.58 4.27 -28.29
N SER A 273 -2.99 5.53 -28.37
CA SER A 273 -2.16 6.68 -27.94
C SER A 273 -2.79 7.49 -26.80
N ASN A 274 -4.11 7.41 -26.63
CA ASN A 274 -4.83 8.27 -25.69
C ASN A 274 -5.55 7.45 -24.64
N GLN A 275 -5.56 7.95 -23.42
CA GLN A 275 -6.36 7.40 -22.34
C GLN A 275 -7.01 8.54 -21.55
N TRP A 276 -8.28 8.36 -21.26
CA TRP A 276 -9.05 9.16 -20.32
C TRP A 276 -9.40 8.31 -19.11
N GLN A 277 -9.24 8.87 -17.93
CA GLN A 277 -9.65 8.22 -16.68
C GLN A 277 -10.45 9.20 -15.85
N VAL A 278 -11.56 8.73 -15.31
CA VAL A 278 -12.35 9.39 -14.28
C VAL A 278 -12.28 8.54 -13.02
N TYR A 279 -11.97 9.15 -11.92
CA TYR A 279 -12.00 8.51 -10.61
C TYR A 279 -12.82 9.38 -9.65
N LEU A 280 -13.72 8.72 -8.95
CA LEU A 280 -14.57 9.33 -7.93
C LEU A 280 -14.42 8.48 -6.67
N SER A 281 -14.23 9.11 -5.54
CA SER A 281 -14.32 8.44 -4.25
C SER A 281 -15.09 9.26 -3.23
N ARG A 282 -15.74 8.52 -2.33
CA ARG A 282 -16.34 9.07 -1.13
C ARG A 282 -15.90 8.20 0.04
N GLU A 283 -15.31 8.81 1.04
CA GLU A 283 -14.86 8.21 2.27
C GLU A 283 -15.63 8.83 3.43
N TRP A 284 -16.16 7.98 4.30
CA TRP A 284 -16.71 8.35 5.58
C TRP A 284 -15.87 7.69 6.66
N GLN A 285 -15.49 8.44 7.66
CA GLN A 285 -14.65 8.00 8.75
C GLN A 285 -15.23 8.50 10.06
N ALA A 286 -15.39 7.60 11.04
CA ALA A 286 -15.72 7.95 12.40
C ALA A 286 -14.66 7.37 13.35
N TYR A 287 -14.18 8.20 14.25
CA TYR A 287 -13.26 7.83 15.30
C TYR A 287 -13.85 8.18 16.65
N THR A 288 -13.87 7.23 17.58
CA THR A 288 -14.36 7.41 18.92
C THR A 288 -13.31 6.94 19.92
N ASP A 289 -12.94 7.81 20.86
CA ASP A 289 -12.09 7.50 21.99
C ASP A 289 -12.86 7.82 23.28
N THR A 290 -13.22 6.78 24.01
CA THR A 290 -14.03 6.90 25.24
C THR A 290 -13.20 6.92 26.53
N ASN A 291 -11.89 6.69 26.43
CA ASN A 291 -11.00 6.58 27.59
C ASN A 291 -10.18 7.84 27.84
N SER A 292 -10.25 8.79 26.92
CA SER A 292 -9.71 10.12 27.16
C SER A 292 -10.56 10.83 28.24
N PRO A 293 -9.99 11.66 29.12
CA PRO A 293 -10.77 12.56 29.98
C PRO A 293 -11.74 13.45 29.17
N TRP A 294 -11.53 13.55 27.88
CA TRP A 294 -12.41 14.17 26.90
C TRP A 294 -12.83 13.10 25.90
N VAL A 295 -14.09 12.71 25.92
CA VAL A 295 -14.63 11.82 24.88
C VAL A 295 -14.38 12.49 23.52
N ILE A 296 -13.52 11.89 22.70
CA ILE A 296 -13.26 12.36 21.36
C ILE A 296 -14.19 11.61 20.44
N GLN A 297 -15.05 12.34 19.75
CA GLN A 297 -15.85 11.82 18.64
C GLN A 297 -15.56 12.69 17.41
N ASP A 298 -14.92 12.12 16.43
CA ASP A 298 -14.58 12.79 15.18
C ASP A 298 -15.24 12.06 14.02
N THR A 299 -16.06 12.76 13.25
CA THR A 299 -16.73 12.22 12.07
C THR A 299 -16.40 13.10 10.87
N ASN A 300 -15.82 12.50 9.87
CA ASN A 300 -15.36 13.18 8.67
C ASN A 300 -15.89 12.51 7.40
N ARG A 301 -16.13 13.33 6.39
CA ARG A 301 -16.46 12.89 5.04
C ARG A 301 -15.47 13.51 4.06
N TYR A 302 -14.92 12.67 3.21
CA TYR A 302 -13.99 13.11 2.18
C TYR A 302 -14.55 12.70 0.81
N SER A 303 -14.44 13.60 -0.15
CA SER A 303 -14.81 13.32 -1.53
C SER A 303 -13.66 13.70 -2.44
N GLN A 304 -13.38 12.86 -3.42
CA GLN A 304 -12.38 13.13 -4.44
C GLN A 304 -12.97 12.90 -5.82
N ALA A 305 -12.70 13.83 -6.73
CA ALA A 305 -12.96 13.68 -8.15
C ALA A 305 -11.65 13.92 -8.90
N THR A 306 -11.26 12.96 -9.73
CA THR A 306 -10.05 13.05 -10.56
C THR A 306 -10.41 12.83 -12.01
N LEU A 307 -10.02 13.76 -12.86
CA LEU A 307 -10.00 13.60 -14.31
C LEU A 307 -8.55 13.57 -14.78
N GLN A 308 -8.16 12.48 -15.43
CA GLN A 308 -6.82 12.34 -16.00
C GLN A 308 -6.91 12.08 -17.50
N TYR A 309 -6.16 12.85 -18.26
CA TYR A 309 -5.86 12.57 -19.65
C TYR A 309 -4.40 12.15 -19.77
N SER A 310 -4.14 11.11 -20.54
CA SER A 310 -2.77 10.75 -20.91
C SER A 310 -2.66 10.54 -22.41
N TYR A 311 -1.58 11.08 -22.97
CA TYR A 311 -1.16 10.89 -24.36
C TYR A 311 0.17 10.17 -24.38
N ARG A 312 0.28 9.18 -25.27
CA ARG A 312 1.50 8.39 -25.45
C ARG A 312 1.90 8.35 -26.90
N ALA A 313 3.13 8.73 -27.15
CA ALA A 313 3.85 8.48 -28.39
C ALA A 313 5.08 7.58 -28.10
N GLU A 314 5.89 7.30 -29.12
CA GLU A 314 7.01 6.36 -29.00
C GLU A 314 8.06 6.83 -27.97
N GLU A 315 8.37 8.12 -27.94
CA GLU A 315 9.42 8.72 -27.11
C GLU A 315 8.90 9.64 -26.00
N GLN A 316 7.59 9.88 -25.95
CA GLN A 316 7.02 10.83 -24.99
C GLN A 316 5.68 10.38 -24.44
N GLU A 317 5.44 10.74 -23.18
CA GLU A 317 4.15 10.56 -22.52
C GLU A 317 3.80 11.85 -21.77
N LEU A 318 2.56 12.27 -21.91
CA LEU A 318 2.00 13.42 -21.21
C LEU A 318 0.84 12.94 -20.35
N PHE A 319 0.83 13.34 -19.08
CA PHE A 319 -0.30 13.16 -18.18
C PHE A 319 -0.75 14.55 -17.69
N ILE A 320 -2.01 14.83 -17.85
CA ILE A 320 -2.67 16.02 -17.32
C ILE A 320 -3.75 15.52 -16.37
N THR A 321 -3.70 15.95 -15.14
CA THR A 321 -4.64 15.51 -14.12
C THR A 321 -5.23 16.72 -13.40
N ALA A 322 -6.54 16.70 -13.22
CA ALA A 322 -7.27 17.63 -12.39
C ALA A 322 -7.88 16.86 -11.22
N ASN A 323 -7.51 17.21 -10.01
CA ASN A 323 -8.07 16.64 -8.80
C ASN A 323 -8.87 17.73 -8.07
N TYR A 324 -10.08 17.39 -7.69
CA TYR A 324 -10.88 18.13 -6.73
C TYR A 324 -11.05 17.29 -5.48
N PHE A 325 -10.86 17.93 -4.33
CA PHE A 325 -11.00 17.33 -3.03
C PHE A 325 -11.93 18.16 -2.19
N SER A 326 -12.79 17.50 -1.43
CA SER A 326 -13.66 18.14 -0.45
C SER A 326 -13.61 17.35 0.85
N ALA A 327 -13.46 18.05 1.96
CA ALA A 327 -13.52 17.53 3.30
C ALA A 327 -14.62 18.26 4.07
N ASP A 328 -15.50 17.51 4.73
CA ASP A 328 -16.56 17.97 5.60
C ASP A 328 -16.55 17.15 6.88
N GLY A 329 -16.40 17.77 8.03
CA GLY A 329 -16.30 17.05 9.28
C GLY A 329 -16.29 17.92 10.52
N SER A 330 -16.19 17.27 11.68
CA SER A 330 -16.34 17.90 13.00
C SER A 330 -15.41 19.10 13.22
N ASN A 331 -14.25 19.09 12.58
CA ASN A 331 -13.23 20.15 12.74
C ASN A 331 -12.69 20.69 11.41
N ARG A 332 -13.31 20.35 10.27
CA ARG A 332 -12.72 20.60 8.96
C ARG A 332 -13.77 20.80 7.88
N ASN A 333 -13.74 21.98 7.27
CA ASN A 333 -14.38 22.20 5.99
C ASN A 333 -13.29 22.76 5.05
N ALA A 334 -12.91 21.98 4.06
CA ALA A 334 -11.88 22.37 3.12
C ALA A 334 -12.16 21.82 1.73
N ASP A 335 -12.10 22.69 0.75
CA ASP A 335 -12.11 22.34 -0.67
C ASP A 335 -10.77 22.68 -1.29
N SER A 336 -10.28 21.82 -2.12
CA SER A 336 -9.01 22.02 -2.81
C SER A 336 -9.07 21.56 -4.24
N PHE A 337 -8.53 22.36 -5.15
CA PHE A 337 -8.31 22.00 -6.52
C PHE A 337 -6.82 21.89 -6.79
N LEU A 338 -6.38 20.72 -7.26
CA LEU A 338 -4.97 20.39 -7.51
C LEU A 338 -4.77 19.91 -8.94
N PRO A 339 -4.54 20.81 -9.88
CA PRO A 339 -4.10 20.44 -11.21
C PRO A 339 -2.63 20.02 -11.18
N HIS A 340 -2.28 18.97 -11.92
CA HIS A 340 -0.89 18.63 -12.13
C HIS A 340 -0.64 18.11 -13.54
N ILE A 341 0.60 18.27 -13.98
CA ILE A 341 1.12 17.80 -15.25
C ILE A 341 2.36 16.95 -14.98
N LEU A 342 2.49 15.86 -15.74
CA LEU A 342 3.67 15.03 -15.76
C LEU A 342 4.02 14.77 -17.21
N TYR A 343 5.24 15.10 -17.60
CA TYR A 343 5.75 14.92 -18.95
C TYR A 343 6.99 14.03 -18.93
N ASN A 344 6.90 12.88 -19.56
CA ASN A 344 7.99 11.92 -19.72
C ASN A 344 8.55 12.06 -21.12
N LEU A 345 9.86 12.23 -21.23
CA LEU A 345 10.60 12.34 -22.47
C LEU A 345 11.75 11.33 -22.49
N SER A 346 11.79 10.48 -23.51
CA SER A 346 12.94 9.64 -23.81
C SER A 346 13.89 10.41 -24.72
N LEU A 347 14.99 10.94 -24.16
CA LEU A 347 16.02 11.65 -24.94
C LEU A 347 16.81 10.69 -25.82
N SER A 348 16.90 9.43 -25.38
CA SER A 348 17.51 8.33 -26.12
C SER A 348 16.97 6.99 -25.60
N LYS A 349 17.40 5.86 -26.18
CA LYS A 349 17.11 4.53 -25.64
C LYS A 349 17.63 4.32 -24.20
N LYS A 350 18.58 5.15 -23.78
CA LYS A 350 19.25 5.06 -22.46
C LYS A 350 18.81 6.15 -21.49
N ASP A 351 18.42 7.32 -21.99
CA ASP A 351 18.23 8.53 -21.20
C ASP A 351 16.75 8.95 -21.19
N LYS A 352 16.24 9.21 -20.01
CA LYS A 352 14.86 9.65 -19.78
C LYS A 352 14.81 10.84 -18.84
N VAL A 353 13.92 11.76 -19.13
CA VAL A 353 13.61 12.91 -18.30
C VAL A 353 12.13 12.89 -17.97
N VAL A 354 11.79 13.21 -16.73
CA VAL A 354 10.43 13.47 -16.29
C VAL A 354 10.39 14.87 -15.71
N LEU A 355 9.47 15.66 -16.22
CA LEU A 355 9.14 16.97 -15.66
C LEU A 355 7.75 16.88 -15.06
N LYS A 356 7.57 17.46 -13.88
CA LYS A 356 6.29 17.48 -13.23
C LYS A 356 6.04 18.84 -12.60
N GLY A 357 4.78 19.26 -12.64
CA GLY A 357 4.33 20.50 -12.04
C GLY A 357 2.94 20.32 -11.44
N ALA A 358 2.68 21.02 -10.34
CA ALA A 358 1.36 21.16 -9.75
C ALA A 358 1.17 22.57 -9.23
N ALA A 359 -0.08 23.00 -9.17
CA ALA A 359 -0.45 24.24 -8.51
C ALA A 359 -1.32 23.93 -7.29
N TYR A 360 -0.98 24.52 -6.15
CA TYR A 360 -1.73 24.38 -4.91
C TYR A 360 -1.66 25.68 -4.10
N GLN A 361 -2.81 26.21 -3.67
CA GLN A 361 -2.93 27.42 -2.85
C GLN A 361 -2.05 28.60 -3.37
N ASN A 362 -2.16 28.91 -4.66
CA ASN A 362 -1.40 29.96 -5.36
C ASN A 362 0.12 29.73 -5.47
N ASN A 363 0.61 28.56 -5.08
CA ASN A 363 2.00 28.18 -5.23
C ASN A 363 2.17 27.16 -6.34
N ALA A 364 3.23 27.33 -7.13
CA ALA A 364 3.66 26.34 -8.10
C ALA A 364 4.72 25.41 -7.48
N HIS A 365 4.51 24.11 -7.63
CA HIS A 365 5.45 23.10 -7.17
C HIS A 365 6.01 22.37 -8.39
N LEU A 366 7.32 22.40 -8.54
CA LEU A 366 8.02 21.79 -9.68
C LEU A 366 8.91 20.64 -9.20
N GLY A 367 8.98 19.60 -10.03
CA GLY A 367 9.88 18.48 -9.86
C GLY A 367 10.48 18.04 -11.19
N ALA A 368 11.69 17.54 -11.14
CA ALA A 368 12.38 16.99 -12.29
C ALA A 368 13.06 15.68 -11.91
N HIS A 369 13.10 14.75 -12.87
CA HIS A 369 13.77 13.47 -12.70
C HIS A 369 14.52 13.14 -13.99
N TYR A 370 15.74 12.68 -13.85
CA TYR A 370 16.55 12.15 -14.93
C TYR A 370 16.96 10.72 -14.59
N ALA A 371 16.88 9.82 -15.55
CA ALA A 371 17.37 8.46 -15.40
C ALA A 371 18.14 8.02 -16.65
N ARG A 372 19.31 7.39 -16.42
CA ARG A 372 20.12 6.75 -17.45
C ARG A 372 20.24 5.26 -17.19
N THR A 373 19.88 4.46 -18.18
CA THR A 373 20.00 3.00 -18.14
C THR A 373 21.03 2.53 -19.13
N THR A 374 21.99 1.73 -18.68
CA THR A 374 23.05 1.14 -19.50
C THR A 374 23.18 -0.35 -19.22
N SER A 375 23.76 -1.10 -20.14
CA SER A 375 24.08 -2.52 -19.96
C SER A 375 25.56 -2.73 -20.16
N VAL A 376 26.19 -3.50 -19.25
CA VAL A 376 27.58 -3.91 -19.30
C VAL A 376 27.64 -5.41 -19.05
N GLY A 377 27.92 -6.20 -20.08
CA GLY A 377 27.77 -7.65 -20.03
C GLY A 377 26.34 -8.03 -19.64
N ASP A 378 26.18 -8.95 -18.71
CA ASP A 378 24.88 -9.42 -18.20
C ASP A 378 24.21 -8.43 -17.20
N PHE A 379 24.90 -7.33 -16.85
CA PHE A 379 24.40 -6.38 -15.88
C PHE A 379 23.69 -5.20 -16.54
N GLN A 380 22.52 -4.88 -16.06
CA GLN A 380 21.81 -3.66 -16.35
C GLN A 380 22.01 -2.66 -15.21
N ASN A 381 22.49 -1.47 -15.53
CA ASN A 381 22.73 -0.39 -14.58
C ASN A 381 21.72 0.73 -14.83
N GLN A 382 21.22 1.32 -13.75
CA GLN A 382 20.44 2.55 -13.82
C GLN A 382 20.98 3.54 -12.80
N PHE A 383 21.21 4.75 -13.26
CA PHE A 383 21.47 5.91 -12.41
C PHE A 383 20.34 6.91 -12.60
N ALA A 384 19.83 7.48 -11.51
CA ALA A 384 18.79 8.50 -11.58
C ALA A 384 19.00 9.59 -10.54
N LEU A 385 18.55 10.80 -10.88
CA LEU A 385 18.50 11.99 -10.04
C LEU A 385 17.09 12.58 -10.08
N GLY A 386 16.63 13.17 -8.98
CA GLY A 386 15.32 13.79 -8.98
C GLY A 386 15.06 14.72 -7.81
N THR A 387 14.07 15.60 -8.01
CA THR A 387 13.56 16.53 -7.00
C THR A 387 12.06 16.39 -6.92
N TYR A 388 11.50 16.44 -5.70
CA TYR A 388 10.08 16.28 -5.44
C TYR A 388 9.63 17.18 -4.30
N TYR A 389 8.32 17.29 -4.15
CA TYR A 389 7.67 17.98 -3.05
C TYR A 389 6.51 17.13 -2.50
N ARG A 390 6.13 17.31 -1.25
CA ARG A 390 4.94 16.76 -0.62
C ARG A 390 4.21 17.84 0.17
N LEU A 391 2.90 17.91 -0.03
CA LEU A 391 2.03 18.78 0.75
C LEU A 391 1.67 18.11 2.08
N PRO A 392 1.47 18.86 3.18
CA PRO A 392 0.93 18.31 4.41
C PRO A 392 -0.43 17.66 4.17
N THR A 393 -0.72 16.58 4.87
CA THR A 393 -2.04 15.92 4.86
C THR A 393 -3.02 16.66 5.77
N LEU A 394 -4.32 16.39 5.62
CA LEU A 394 -5.33 17.02 6.47
C LEU A 394 -5.16 16.63 7.95
N ASN A 395 -4.75 15.39 8.24
CA ASN A 395 -4.47 14.97 9.60
C ASN A 395 -3.24 15.69 10.18
N GLU A 396 -2.19 15.87 9.37
CA GLU A 396 -1.03 16.63 9.82
C GLU A 396 -1.39 18.09 10.15
N LEU A 397 -2.29 18.70 9.40
CA LEU A 397 -2.71 20.08 9.63
C LEU A 397 -3.71 20.20 10.78
N TYR A 398 -4.69 19.29 10.88
CA TYR A 398 -5.91 19.55 11.65
C TYR A 398 -6.31 18.43 12.61
N TRP A 399 -5.52 17.38 12.80
CA TRP A 399 -5.85 16.34 13.77
C TRP A 399 -6.01 16.91 15.17
N ASN A 400 -7.05 16.54 15.90
CA ASN A 400 -7.30 17.02 17.25
C ASN A 400 -7.30 15.82 18.24
N PRO A 401 -6.45 15.84 19.30
CA PRO A 401 -5.39 16.84 19.57
C PRO A 401 -4.10 16.54 18.80
N GLY A 402 -3.39 17.57 18.37
CA GLY A 402 -2.00 17.46 17.91
C GLY A 402 -1.68 17.91 16.48
N GLY A 403 -2.68 18.22 15.63
CA GLY A 403 -2.42 18.77 14.30
C GLY A 403 -1.67 20.10 14.32
N ASN A 404 -0.95 20.42 13.25
CA ASN A 404 -0.16 21.64 13.14
C ASN A 404 -0.49 22.38 11.82
N PRO A 405 -1.33 23.42 11.85
CA PRO A 405 -1.72 24.17 10.66
C PRO A 405 -0.59 25.01 10.04
N ASN A 406 0.55 25.16 10.74
CA ASN A 406 1.70 25.95 10.29
C ASN A 406 2.75 25.12 9.56
N LEU A 407 2.41 23.91 9.11
CA LEU A 407 3.35 23.05 8.39
C LEU A 407 3.62 23.58 6.98
N ASP A 408 4.88 23.61 6.63
CA ASP A 408 5.36 23.86 5.27
C ASP A 408 5.35 22.57 4.42
N ALA A 409 5.26 22.73 3.11
CA ALA A 409 5.47 21.62 2.19
C ALA A 409 6.92 21.10 2.26
N GLU A 410 7.07 19.78 2.27
CA GLU A 410 8.39 19.15 2.17
C GLU A 410 8.95 19.27 0.76
N ARG A 411 10.27 19.36 0.65
CA ARG A 411 11.02 19.15 -0.59
C ARG A 411 12.01 18.01 -0.42
N SER A 412 12.25 17.27 -1.46
CA SER A 412 13.25 16.20 -1.45
C SER A 412 14.11 16.23 -2.71
N TYR A 413 15.38 15.92 -2.52
CA TYR A 413 16.40 15.80 -3.55
C TYR A 413 17.03 14.43 -3.40
N GLY A 414 17.22 13.71 -4.48
CA GLY A 414 17.73 12.38 -4.34
C GLY A 414 18.47 11.85 -5.55
N MET A 415 19.25 10.81 -5.29
CA MET A 415 19.86 9.99 -6.30
C MET A 415 19.58 8.52 -6.04
N LYS A 416 19.54 7.75 -7.11
CA LYS A 416 19.34 6.30 -7.10
C LYS A 416 20.36 5.63 -7.99
N TYR A 417 20.92 4.56 -7.50
CA TYR A 417 21.68 3.61 -8.30
C TYR A 417 21.03 2.23 -8.21
N SER A 418 20.91 1.56 -9.34
CA SER A 418 20.40 0.19 -9.40
C SER A 418 21.27 -0.64 -10.33
N LEU A 419 21.58 -1.86 -9.90
CA LEU A 419 22.31 -2.85 -10.65
C LEU A 419 21.51 -4.15 -10.66
N ARG A 420 21.22 -4.69 -11.85
CA ARG A 420 20.46 -5.93 -12.01
C ARG A 420 21.18 -6.89 -12.93
N ARG A 421 21.15 -8.15 -12.57
CA ARG A 421 21.49 -9.28 -13.42
C ARG A 421 20.32 -10.27 -13.44
N GLU A 422 19.86 -10.60 -14.64
CA GLU A 422 18.88 -11.67 -14.85
C GLU A 422 19.60 -13.00 -15.14
N GLY A 423 18.92 -14.12 -14.91
CA GLY A 423 19.42 -15.47 -15.15
C GLY A 423 18.98 -16.46 -14.09
N ASN A 424 19.60 -17.65 -14.07
CA ASN A 424 19.32 -18.69 -13.05
C ASN A 424 19.62 -18.19 -11.62
N LEU A 425 20.62 -17.34 -11.46
CA LEU A 425 20.85 -16.54 -10.27
C LEU A 425 20.58 -15.08 -10.63
N ARG A 426 19.45 -14.59 -10.20
CA ARG A 426 19.10 -13.19 -10.30
C ARG A 426 19.71 -12.41 -9.14
N PHE A 427 20.32 -11.29 -9.47
CA PHE A 427 20.87 -10.33 -8.52
C PHE A 427 20.30 -8.96 -8.79
N ASP A 428 19.78 -8.29 -7.76
CA ASP A 428 19.36 -6.89 -7.81
C ASP A 428 20.00 -6.15 -6.62
N LEU A 429 20.65 -5.03 -6.89
CA LEU A 429 21.13 -4.08 -5.91
C LEU A 429 20.52 -2.71 -6.22
N THR A 430 19.91 -2.09 -5.22
CA THR A 430 19.34 -0.76 -5.36
C THR A 430 19.75 0.09 -4.16
N SER A 431 20.25 1.29 -4.41
CA SER A 431 20.60 2.27 -3.37
C SER A 431 19.93 3.60 -3.67
N ASP A 432 19.13 4.08 -2.74
CA ASP A 432 18.46 5.37 -2.75
C ASP A 432 19.09 6.27 -1.69
N GLN A 433 19.46 7.49 -2.08
CA GLN A 433 20.02 8.52 -1.21
C GLN A 433 19.13 9.76 -1.31
N LEU A 434 18.60 10.24 -0.19
CA LEU A 434 17.61 11.30 -0.17
C LEU A 434 17.97 12.37 0.86
N TYR A 435 17.89 13.60 0.44
CA TYR A 435 17.93 14.76 1.30
C TYR A 435 16.55 15.40 1.31
N TYR A 436 16.00 15.60 2.49
CA TYR A 436 14.74 16.30 2.71
C TYR A 436 14.99 17.67 3.29
N ASP A 437 14.31 18.65 2.73
CA ASP A 437 14.15 19.98 3.29
C ASP A 437 12.73 20.10 3.87
N LYS A 438 12.63 20.53 5.13
CA LYS A 438 11.37 20.66 5.87
C LYS A 438 10.56 19.35 5.96
N MET A 439 11.22 18.21 6.14
CA MET A 439 10.55 16.91 6.30
C MET A 439 9.51 16.97 7.42
N ILE A 440 8.28 16.55 7.14
CA ILE A 440 7.22 16.44 8.14
C ILE A 440 7.30 15.07 8.81
N GLN A 441 7.32 15.05 10.13
CA GLN A 441 7.37 13.84 10.92
C GLN A 441 6.47 13.96 12.15
N TRP A 442 5.62 12.98 12.36
CA TRP A 442 4.92 12.80 13.61
C TRP A 442 5.90 12.37 14.71
N ALA A 443 5.82 13.03 15.83
CA ALA A 443 6.69 12.74 16.96
C ALA A 443 6.02 13.10 18.28
N PRO A 444 6.34 12.43 19.40
CA PRO A 444 5.85 12.81 20.70
C PRO A 444 6.32 14.22 21.05
N GLY A 445 5.37 15.10 21.41
CA GLY A 445 5.63 16.42 21.97
C GLY A 445 5.97 16.36 23.45
N ALA A 446 6.28 17.53 24.04
CA ALA A 446 6.58 17.64 25.48
C ALA A 446 5.42 17.22 26.39
N SER A 447 4.18 17.34 25.92
CA SER A 447 2.95 16.90 26.63
C SER A 447 2.65 15.41 26.47
N GLY A 448 3.47 14.63 25.74
CA GLY A 448 3.22 13.24 25.42
C GLY A 448 2.27 13.01 24.22
N ASN A 449 1.58 14.05 23.76
CA ASN A 449 0.75 13.98 22.56
C ASN A 449 1.62 13.96 21.29
N TRP A 450 1.24 13.13 20.32
CA TRP A 450 1.88 13.13 19.01
C TRP A 450 1.46 14.37 18.21
N SER A 451 2.44 15.05 17.62
CA SER A 451 2.23 16.23 16.78
C SER A 451 3.18 16.21 15.58
N PRO A 452 2.72 16.58 14.38
CA PRO A 452 3.58 16.66 13.21
C PRO A 452 4.38 17.97 13.24
N GLN A 453 5.65 17.87 12.87
CA GLN A 453 6.59 18.98 12.84
C GLN A 453 7.45 18.91 11.59
N ASN A 454 7.82 20.05 11.02
CA ASN A 454 8.88 20.12 10.04
C ASN A 454 10.24 20.01 10.73
N TYR A 455 11.04 18.99 10.39
CA TYR A 455 12.46 19.05 10.60
C TYR A 455 13.09 19.95 9.55
N TYR A 456 14.14 20.68 9.92
CA TYR A 456 14.76 21.59 8.95
C TYR A 456 15.40 20.80 7.81
N SER A 457 16.19 19.81 8.12
CA SER A 457 16.73 18.90 7.10
C SER A 457 16.99 17.50 7.64
N VAL A 458 16.78 16.51 6.78
CA VAL A 458 17.01 15.09 7.09
C VAL A 458 17.68 14.41 5.90
N TYR A 459 18.68 13.60 6.18
CA TYR A 459 19.25 12.69 5.20
C TYR A 459 18.77 11.27 5.45
N THR A 460 18.40 10.54 4.38
CA THR A 460 18.10 9.12 4.45
C THR A 460 18.80 8.34 3.34
N SER A 461 19.18 7.12 3.65
CA SER A 461 19.77 6.17 2.72
C SER A 461 19.05 4.83 2.86
N SER A 462 18.74 4.19 1.76
CA SER A 462 18.17 2.84 1.74
C SER A 462 18.85 2.01 0.66
N THR A 463 19.55 0.95 1.06
CA THR A 463 20.22 0.03 0.13
C THR A 463 19.63 -1.36 0.28
N THR A 464 19.10 -1.90 -0.81
CA THR A 464 18.50 -3.24 -0.85
C THR A 464 19.27 -4.14 -1.80
N MET A 465 19.61 -5.32 -1.34
CA MET A 465 20.13 -6.42 -2.14
C MET A 465 19.10 -7.54 -2.21
N THR A 466 18.81 -8.02 -3.40
CA THR A 466 17.95 -9.17 -3.64
C THR A 466 18.73 -10.25 -4.38
N LEU A 467 18.70 -11.45 -3.85
CA LEU A 467 19.22 -12.66 -4.48
C LEU A 467 18.08 -13.65 -4.68
N SER A 468 17.88 -14.08 -5.92
CA SER A 468 16.87 -15.10 -6.22
C SER A 468 17.49 -16.20 -7.06
N ARG A 469 17.19 -17.45 -6.73
CA ARG A 469 17.63 -18.60 -7.51
C ARG A 469 16.51 -19.60 -7.67
N ASN A 470 16.35 -20.06 -8.90
CA ASN A 470 15.37 -21.06 -9.28
C ASN A 470 16.08 -22.35 -9.66
N TRP A 471 15.79 -23.42 -8.94
CA TRP A 471 16.13 -24.79 -9.31
C TRP A 471 14.87 -25.53 -9.75
N ALA A 472 15.01 -26.73 -10.26
CA ALA A 472 13.87 -27.50 -10.76
C ALA A 472 12.74 -27.68 -9.73
N LYS A 473 13.07 -27.87 -8.45
CA LYS A 473 12.09 -28.11 -7.36
C LYS A 473 12.14 -27.06 -6.25
N VAL A 474 13.12 -26.18 -6.24
CA VAL A 474 13.34 -25.23 -5.15
C VAL A 474 13.51 -23.83 -5.70
N ASN A 475 12.67 -22.91 -5.28
CA ASN A 475 12.81 -21.48 -5.57
C ASN A 475 13.18 -20.76 -4.27
N THR A 476 14.26 -20.00 -4.28
CA THR A 476 14.69 -19.21 -3.13
C THR A 476 14.78 -17.74 -3.48
N ASN A 477 14.43 -16.91 -2.52
CA ASN A 477 14.61 -15.46 -2.60
C ASN A 477 15.09 -14.94 -1.25
N MET A 478 16.10 -14.09 -1.27
CA MET A 478 16.61 -13.38 -0.11
C MET A 478 16.64 -11.90 -0.41
N ASN A 479 16.00 -11.11 0.43
CA ASN A 479 16.03 -9.65 0.38
C ASN A 479 16.71 -9.14 1.65
N LEU A 480 17.67 -8.25 1.50
CA LEU A 480 18.37 -7.59 2.58
C LEU A 480 18.31 -6.08 2.35
N THR A 481 17.75 -5.33 3.29
CA THR A 481 17.64 -3.87 3.22
C THR A 481 18.35 -3.24 4.40
N HIS A 482 19.34 -2.43 4.11
CA HIS A 482 19.98 -1.53 5.08
C HIS A 482 19.40 -0.13 4.92
N GLN A 483 19.03 0.48 6.04
CA GLN A 483 18.51 1.84 6.09
C GLN A 483 19.30 2.69 7.09
N TYR A 484 19.51 3.92 6.71
CA TYR A 484 20.14 4.92 7.55
C TYR A 484 19.34 6.22 7.45
N SER A 485 19.14 6.89 8.58
CA SER A 485 18.52 8.21 8.60
C SER A 485 19.22 9.09 9.61
N ARG A 486 19.32 10.38 9.32
CA ARG A 486 19.96 11.34 10.20
C ARG A 486 19.29 12.71 10.09
N VAL A 487 18.86 13.25 11.22
CA VAL A 487 18.46 14.64 11.34
C VAL A 487 19.72 15.50 11.25
N LEU A 488 19.77 16.39 10.26
CA LEU A 488 20.94 17.25 10.01
C LEU A 488 20.77 18.62 10.68
N ALA A 489 19.53 19.14 10.69
CA ALA A 489 19.17 20.37 11.36
C ALA A 489 17.69 20.33 11.78
N THR A 490 17.32 21.12 12.77
CA THR A 490 15.94 21.35 13.22
C THR A 490 15.59 22.84 13.15
N MET A 491 14.31 23.18 13.04
CA MET A 491 13.89 24.59 12.97
C MET A 491 14.35 25.40 14.19
N ASN A 492 14.41 24.80 15.36
CA ASN A 492 14.81 25.45 16.61
C ASN A 492 16.26 25.18 16.99
N ASN A 493 17.08 24.62 16.08
CA ASN A 493 18.45 24.18 16.33
C ASN A 493 18.59 23.32 17.61
N ASP A 494 17.59 22.46 17.87
CA ASP A 494 17.58 21.57 19.03
C ASP A 494 18.75 20.57 18.96
N PRO A 495 19.80 20.75 19.79
CA PRO A 495 20.98 19.91 19.73
C PRO A 495 20.71 18.46 20.15
N ALA A 496 19.62 18.21 20.88
CA ALA A 496 19.25 16.87 21.30
C ALA A 496 18.76 16.01 20.12
N LEU A 497 18.31 16.62 19.04
CA LEU A 497 17.77 15.93 17.87
C LEU A 497 18.76 15.85 16.70
N VAL A 498 19.67 16.81 16.60
CA VAL A 498 20.68 16.82 15.52
C VAL A 498 21.59 15.60 15.63
N GLY A 499 21.79 14.92 14.51
CA GLY A 499 22.59 13.68 14.46
C GLY A 499 21.83 12.41 14.82
N LYS A 500 20.57 12.50 15.29
CA LYS A 500 19.73 11.36 15.66
C LYS A 500 19.07 10.71 14.46
N SER A 501 18.75 9.43 14.61
CA SER A 501 17.99 8.67 13.60
C SER A 501 16.49 8.92 13.72
N LEU A 502 15.78 8.77 12.61
CA LEU A 502 14.31 8.81 12.62
C LEU A 502 13.76 7.59 13.38
N ILE A 503 12.66 7.81 14.09
CA ILE A 503 12.02 6.77 14.92
C ILE A 503 11.33 5.68 14.09
N TYR A 504 11.18 4.49 14.67
CA TYR A 504 10.52 3.32 14.08
C TYR A 504 11.12 2.88 12.73
N ARG A 505 12.40 3.14 12.48
CA ARG A 505 13.12 2.69 11.29
C ARG A 505 14.23 1.73 11.68
N PRO A 506 14.12 0.43 11.32
CA PRO A 506 15.19 -0.52 11.57
C PRO A 506 16.38 -0.23 10.65
N ALA A 507 17.59 -0.27 11.19
CA ALA A 507 18.80 -0.11 10.37
C ALA A 507 18.98 -1.28 9.38
N LEU A 508 18.51 -2.48 9.74
CA LEU A 508 18.63 -3.67 8.92
C LEU A 508 17.32 -4.47 8.93
N GLN A 509 16.88 -4.89 7.74
CA GLN A 509 15.79 -5.85 7.56
C GLN A 509 16.24 -6.95 6.60
N ALA A 510 15.84 -8.20 6.89
CA ALA A 510 16.06 -9.31 5.98
C ALA A 510 14.78 -10.16 5.88
N VAL A 511 14.50 -10.61 4.66
CA VAL A 511 13.44 -11.57 4.37
C VAL A 511 14.02 -12.68 3.51
N TYR A 512 13.87 -13.89 3.98
CA TYR A 512 14.19 -15.10 3.22
C TYR A 512 12.92 -15.87 2.91
N THR A 513 12.75 -16.30 1.67
CA THR A 513 11.66 -17.18 1.26
C THR A 513 12.21 -18.35 0.48
N SER A 514 11.73 -19.56 0.78
CA SER A 514 12.03 -20.76 0.02
C SER A 514 10.73 -21.52 -0.26
N GLU A 515 10.55 -21.93 -1.50
CA GLU A 515 9.44 -22.73 -1.96
C GLU A 515 9.99 -24.04 -2.53
N ILE A 516 9.53 -25.16 -1.98
CA ILE A 516 9.98 -26.51 -2.31
C ILE A 516 8.80 -27.30 -2.87
N LYS A 517 8.87 -27.66 -4.15
CA LYS A 517 7.87 -28.52 -4.81
C LYS A 517 8.09 -29.97 -4.40
N LEU A 518 7.12 -30.54 -3.70
CA LEU A 518 7.07 -31.94 -3.30
C LEU A 518 6.13 -32.72 -4.22
N THR A 519 6.12 -34.03 -4.09
CA THR A 519 5.28 -34.94 -4.92
C THR A 519 3.78 -34.66 -4.74
N LYS A 520 3.34 -34.27 -3.53
CA LYS A 520 1.93 -34.05 -3.20
C LYS A 520 1.64 -32.62 -2.71
N GLY A 521 2.45 -31.65 -3.09
CA GLY A 521 2.19 -30.26 -2.66
C GLY A 521 3.44 -29.40 -2.66
N THR A 522 3.35 -28.25 -2.05
CA THR A 522 4.42 -27.27 -1.98
C THR A 522 4.66 -26.86 -0.53
N LEU A 523 5.91 -26.97 -0.09
CA LEU A 523 6.36 -26.47 1.22
C LEU A 523 6.96 -25.08 1.04
N GLN A 524 6.54 -24.14 1.87
CA GLN A 524 7.08 -22.77 1.91
C GLN A 524 7.69 -22.49 3.28
N LEU A 525 8.91 -21.99 3.28
CA LEU A 525 9.62 -21.47 4.45
C LEU A 525 9.82 -19.97 4.27
N ARG A 526 9.52 -19.19 5.31
CA ARG A 526 9.75 -17.74 5.36
C ARG A 526 10.48 -17.40 6.64
N GLY A 527 11.58 -16.69 6.54
CA GLY A 527 12.35 -16.17 7.66
C GLY A 527 12.38 -14.65 7.59
N PHE A 528 12.28 -14.00 8.74
CA PHE A 528 12.23 -12.55 8.87
C PHE A 528 13.19 -12.09 9.95
N TYR A 529 13.88 -11.00 9.68
CA TYR A 529 14.70 -10.25 10.63
C TYR A 529 14.40 -8.78 10.54
N THR A 530 14.19 -8.13 11.67
CA THR A 530 14.04 -6.68 11.79
C THR A 530 14.97 -6.20 12.88
N GLY A 531 15.90 -5.33 12.54
CA GLY A 531 16.89 -4.76 13.46
C GLY A 531 16.27 -3.85 14.53
N LEU A 532 17.10 -3.37 15.43
CA LEU A 532 16.77 -2.42 16.47
C LEU A 532 16.08 -1.17 15.89
N ARG A 533 15.11 -0.62 16.62
CA ARG A 533 14.35 0.59 16.27
C ARG A 533 14.25 1.50 17.48
N HIS A 534 14.61 2.77 17.31
CA HIS A 534 14.36 3.78 18.33
C HIS A 534 12.88 4.21 18.26
N THR A 535 12.26 4.48 19.39
CA THR A 535 10.87 4.98 19.48
C THR A 535 10.81 6.41 19.99
N LEU A 536 11.90 6.90 20.59
CA LEU A 536 12.05 8.27 21.06
C LEU A 536 12.97 9.08 20.15
N ARG A 537 12.71 10.37 19.99
CA ARG A 537 13.41 11.26 19.04
C ARG A 537 14.89 11.46 19.39
N ASP A 538 15.23 11.43 20.67
CA ASP A 538 16.58 11.54 21.17
C ASP A 538 17.41 10.25 21.04
N ASN A 539 16.76 9.17 20.54
CA ASN A 539 17.30 7.83 20.40
C ASN A 539 17.82 7.24 21.74
N SER A 540 17.19 7.62 22.86
CA SER A 540 17.53 7.04 24.16
C SER A 540 17.20 5.55 24.21
N ALA A 541 18.02 4.78 24.96
CA ALA A 541 17.89 3.32 25.07
C ALA A 541 16.57 2.87 25.73
N VAL A 542 15.97 3.71 26.55
CA VAL A 542 14.65 3.43 27.19
C VAL A 542 13.54 3.27 26.13
N GLY A 543 13.69 3.94 25.00
CA GLY A 543 12.76 3.90 23.88
C GLY A 543 13.19 2.96 22.76
N GLU A 544 13.82 1.81 23.05
CA GLU A 544 14.26 0.91 21.99
C GLU A 544 13.39 -0.34 21.89
N ILE A 545 13.08 -0.71 20.64
CA ILE A 545 12.59 -2.04 20.33
C ILE A 545 13.79 -2.85 19.82
N SER A 546 14.19 -3.86 20.58
CA SER A 546 15.29 -4.75 20.24
C SER A 546 15.09 -5.44 18.88
N ALA A 547 16.17 -5.95 18.32
CA ALA A 547 16.12 -6.73 17.09
C ALA A 547 15.23 -7.98 17.27
N GLN A 548 14.44 -8.29 16.24
CA GLN A 548 13.44 -9.36 16.26
C GLN A 548 13.63 -10.27 15.04
N TYR A 549 13.40 -11.56 15.25
CA TYR A 549 13.39 -12.53 14.17
C TYR A 549 12.27 -13.55 14.40
N TRP A 550 11.67 -14.00 13.32
CA TRP A 550 10.65 -15.05 13.36
C TRP A 550 10.64 -15.81 12.04
N CYS A 551 10.03 -16.97 12.02
CA CYS A 551 9.79 -17.71 10.79
C CYS A 551 8.37 -18.24 10.70
N ALA A 552 7.94 -18.47 9.46
CA ALA A 552 6.67 -19.12 9.14
C ALA A 552 6.92 -20.31 8.24
N LEU A 553 6.15 -21.36 8.44
CA LEU A 553 6.13 -22.57 7.64
C LEU A 553 4.72 -22.78 7.10
N ALA A 554 4.60 -23.06 5.80
CA ALA A 554 3.33 -23.32 5.18
C ALA A 554 3.43 -24.53 4.24
N TYR A 555 2.39 -25.36 4.23
CA TYR A 555 2.29 -26.49 3.33
C TYR A 555 0.98 -26.44 2.56
N THR A 556 1.08 -26.42 1.23
CA THR A 556 -0.07 -26.41 0.33
C THR A 556 -0.25 -27.77 -0.32
N LEU A 557 -1.43 -28.34 -0.16
CA LEU A 557 -1.92 -29.50 -0.86
C LEU A 557 -2.88 -29.08 -1.96
N SER A 558 -2.68 -29.54 -3.19
CA SER A 558 -3.60 -29.31 -4.31
C SER A 558 -4.31 -30.60 -4.69
N GLY A 559 -5.62 -30.52 -4.83
CA GLY A 559 -6.44 -31.65 -5.29
C GLY A 559 -6.35 -31.88 -6.78
N ALA A 560 -6.93 -32.98 -7.22
CA ALA A 560 -6.97 -33.36 -8.62
C ALA A 560 -7.57 -32.23 -9.49
N ASN A 561 -6.92 -31.93 -10.62
CA ASN A 561 -7.32 -30.91 -11.57
C ASN A 561 -7.41 -29.48 -10.97
N ASN A 562 -6.68 -29.19 -9.89
CA ASN A 562 -6.67 -27.90 -9.19
C ASN A 562 -8.07 -27.42 -8.76
N ARG A 563 -8.97 -28.36 -8.44
CA ARG A 563 -10.33 -28.02 -7.98
C ARG A 563 -10.37 -27.49 -6.56
N TRP A 564 -9.39 -27.88 -5.75
CA TRP A 564 -9.22 -27.35 -4.39
C TRP A 564 -7.75 -27.29 -4.01
N ASP A 565 -7.44 -26.34 -3.14
CA ASP A 565 -6.16 -26.20 -2.49
C ASP A 565 -6.38 -26.07 -0.99
N LEU A 566 -5.61 -26.81 -0.19
CA LEU A 566 -5.60 -26.71 1.26
C LEU A 566 -4.22 -26.21 1.69
N LEU A 567 -4.19 -25.06 2.35
CA LEU A 567 -3.00 -24.47 2.95
C LEU A 567 -3.05 -24.61 4.47
N LEU A 568 -2.03 -25.24 5.03
CA LEU A 568 -1.77 -25.30 6.47
C LEU A 568 -0.54 -24.45 6.76
N GLN A 569 -0.66 -23.49 7.69
CA GLN A 569 0.44 -22.58 8.01
C GLN A 569 0.64 -22.46 9.52
N VAL A 570 1.89 -22.43 9.92
CA VAL A 570 2.32 -22.03 11.26
C VAL A 570 3.10 -20.74 11.13
N ASP A 571 2.62 -19.68 11.75
CA ASP A 571 3.34 -18.41 11.86
C ASP A 571 4.09 -18.34 13.19
N ASN A 572 5.24 -17.67 13.18
CA ASN A 572 6.11 -17.53 14.35
C ASN A 572 6.42 -18.89 15.02
N VAL A 573 6.97 -19.84 14.26
CA VAL A 573 7.23 -21.24 14.67
C VAL A 573 7.99 -21.34 16.00
N PHE A 574 8.93 -20.42 16.24
CA PHE A 574 9.74 -20.40 17.48
C PHE A 574 9.09 -19.67 18.65
N ASN A 575 7.88 -19.10 18.46
CA ASN A 575 7.16 -18.34 19.48
C ASN A 575 7.94 -17.15 20.02
N ASN A 576 8.70 -16.47 19.17
CA ASN A 576 9.50 -15.31 19.54
C ASN A 576 8.61 -14.08 19.78
N GLU A 577 9.06 -13.20 20.67
CA GLU A 577 8.43 -11.90 20.88
C GLU A 577 8.55 -11.04 19.62
N ARG A 578 7.48 -10.36 19.25
CA ARG A 578 7.50 -9.39 18.16
C ARG A 578 6.52 -8.25 18.40
N GLN A 579 6.90 -7.07 17.96
CA GLN A 579 6.08 -5.87 17.98
C GLN A 579 6.52 -4.92 16.86
N TYR A 580 5.58 -4.17 16.33
CA TYR A 580 5.87 -3.09 15.38
C TYR A 580 5.95 -1.75 16.10
N TYR A 581 5.05 -1.50 17.01
CA TYR A 581 5.05 -0.38 17.95
C TYR A 581 5.40 -0.85 19.35
N GLN A 582 6.09 0.00 20.10
CA GLN A 582 6.49 -0.30 21.46
C GLN A 582 5.26 -0.58 22.34
N TYR A 583 5.30 -1.66 23.10
CA TYR A 583 4.23 -2.13 23.97
C TYR A 583 2.96 -2.62 23.26
N PHE A 584 3.04 -2.91 21.93
CA PHE A 584 1.98 -3.55 21.16
C PHE A 584 2.47 -4.92 20.64
N PRO A 585 2.38 -5.96 21.47
CA PRO A 585 2.86 -7.28 21.10
C PRO A 585 1.99 -7.90 19.99
N MET A 586 2.66 -8.54 19.04
CA MET A 586 2.02 -9.36 18.02
C MET A 586 1.82 -10.79 18.56
N PRO A 587 0.93 -11.59 17.96
CA PRO A 587 0.73 -12.99 18.37
C PRO A 587 2.04 -13.77 18.39
N GLY A 588 2.18 -14.66 19.37
CA GLY A 588 3.18 -15.72 19.39
C GLY A 588 2.95 -16.72 18.26
N ARG A 589 3.25 -18.01 18.49
CA ARG A 589 2.97 -19.05 17.52
C ARG A 589 1.47 -19.14 17.23
N SER A 590 1.11 -19.07 15.95
CA SER A 590 -0.28 -19.19 15.51
C SER A 590 -0.42 -20.17 14.34
N PHE A 591 -1.59 -20.80 14.25
CA PHE A 591 -1.91 -21.80 13.23
C PHE A 591 -3.02 -21.24 12.33
N HIS A 592 -2.89 -21.47 11.03
CA HIS A 592 -3.83 -21.00 10.03
C HIS A 592 -4.19 -22.16 9.09
N ILE A 593 -5.45 -22.26 8.76
CA ILE A 593 -5.99 -23.19 7.77
C ILE A 593 -6.73 -22.39 6.70
N ASN A 594 -6.45 -22.65 5.44
CA ASN A 594 -7.09 -22.00 4.31
C ASN A 594 -7.54 -23.07 3.31
N LEU A 595 -8.80 -23.02 2.90
CA LEU A 595 -9.39 -23.87 1.87
C LEU A 595 -9.83 -23.03 0.69
N LYS A 596 -9.32 -23.36 -0.49
CA LYS A 596 -9.70 -22.78 -1.76
C LYS A 596 -10.44 -23.79 -2.62
N LEU A 597 -11.57 -23.40 -3.15
CA LEU A 597 -12.38 -24.18 -4.09
C LEU A 597 -12.43 -23.45 -5.42
N ASN A 598 -12.12 -24.12 -6.51
CA ASN A 598 -12.08 -23.55 -7.86
C ASN A 598 -13.07 -24.29 -8.77
N SER A 599 -13.87 -23.55 -9.53
CA SER A 599 -14.60 -24.05 -10.69
C SER A 599 -14.13 -23.27 -11.91
N LYS A 600 -13.30 -23.89 -12.73
CA LYS A 600 -12.93 -23.36 -14.05
C LYS A 600 -13.64 -24.20 -15.11
N ARG A 601 -14.33 -23.53 -16.02
CA ARG A 601 -14.92 -24.14 -17.22
C ARG A 601 -14.29 -23.56 -18.47
#